data_0a4a28dfd22781d9c5610c7eee92768a
#
_entry.id   0a4a28dfd22781d9c5610c7eee92768a
#
_cell.length_a   1.000
_cell.length_b   1.000
_cell.length_c   1.000
_cell.angle_alpha   90.00
_cell.angle_beta   90.00
_cell.angle_gamma   90.00
#
_symmetry.space_group_name_H-M   'P 1'
#
loop_
_entity.id
_entity.type
_entity.pdbx_description
1 polymer ?
#
loop_
_entity_poly.entity_id
_entity_poly.type
_entity_poly.pdbx_seq_one_letter_code
_entity_poly.pdbx_strand_id
1 'polypeptide(L)'
;FLFPTGHDEMQLSSTKIKPGDVVIVISYKGMNATIVQLVNNLKLNGVQIVSFTSFRQNRLAQAANYNLYYDVINKTIGTDKKVERFFANLTLLIDIFSMGFANYLAEQEERTREHGEYNQRESK
;
A
#
# COMPACT_ATOMS: atom_id res chain seq x y z
N PHE A 1 -1.69 10.49 -4.94
CA PHE A 1 -0.93 9.26 -5.15
C PHE A 1 0.47 9.63 -5.65
N LEU A 2 1.51 9.17 -4.96
CA LEU A 2 2.90 9.36 -5.35
C LEU A 2 3.46 7.98 -5.72
N PHE A 3 4.02 7.86 -6.92
CA PHE A 3 4.66 6.65 -7.40
C PHE A 3 6.15 6.91 -7.63
N PRO A 4 6.98 6.91 -6.58
CA PRO A 4 8.40 7.10 -6.75
C PRO A 4 9.02 5.90 -7.46
N THR A 5 9.80 6.15 -8.51
CA THR A 5 10.48 5.13 -9.30
C THR A 5 11.97 5.03 -8.99
N GLY A 6 12.53 6.00 -8.31
CA GLY A 6 13.95 6.09 -7.95
C GLY A 6 14.19 6.26 -6.44
N HIS A 7 15.43 6.01 -6.02
CA HIS A 7 15.84 6.14 -4.62
C HIS A 7 15.71 7.57 -4.10
N ASP A 8 16.13 8.54 -4.90
CA ASP A 8 16.06 9.96 -4.54
C ASP A 8 14.63 10.48 -4.50
N GLU A 9 13.76 9.99 -5.41
CA GLU A 9 12.33 10.30 -5.42
C GLU A 9 11.61 9.72 -4.19
N MET A 10 12.00 8.54 -3.71
CA MET A 10 11.46 7.95 -2.49
C MET A 10 11.79 8.80 -1.27
N GLN A 11 13.01 9.30 -1.16
CA GLN A 11 13.40 10.19 -0.06
C GLN A 11 12.67 11.52 -0.10
N LEU A 12 12.58 12.18 -1.26
CA LEU A 12 11.84 13.42 -1.45
C LEU A 12 10.35 13.26 -1.16
N SER A 13 9.77 12.13 -1.58
CA SER A 13 8.35 11.84 -1.31
C SER A 13 8.08 11.59 0.17
N SER A 14 9.02 10.98 0.89
CA SER A 14 8.87 10.70 2.32
C SER A 14 8.78 11.97 3.17
N THR A 15 9.33 13.10 2.72
CA THR A 15 9.24 14.39 3.43
C THR A 15 7.83 14.99 3.42
N LYS A 16 6.96 14.55 2.51
CA LYS A 16 5.56 15.02 2.39
C LYS A 16 4.59 14.18 3.20
N ILE A 17 5.03 13.03 3.72
CA ILE A 17 4.20 12.11 4.48
C ILE A 17 4.09 12.59 5.91
N LYS A 18 2.88 12.62 6.43
CA LYS A 18 2.55 13.15 7.76
C LYS A 18 2.13 12.02 8.73
N PRO A 19 2.22 12.24 10.03
CA PRO A 19 1.62 11.34 11.02
C PRO A 19 0.13 11.10 10.72
N GLY A 20 -0.30 9.84 10.77
CA GLY A 20 -1.66 9.43 10.43
C GLY A 20 -1.88 9.06 8.96
N ASP A 21 -0.92 9.35 8.08
CA ASP A 21 -1.00 8.87 6.70
C ASP A 21 -0.84 7.35 6.60
N VAL A 22 -1.36 6.78 5.53
CA VAL A 22 -1.19 5.37 5.17
C VAL A 22 -0.30 5.28 3.94
N VAL A 23 0.78 4.50 4.05
CA VAL A 23 1.72 4.26 2.94
C VAL A 23 1.67 2.81 2.52
N ILE A 24 1.42 2.59 1.23
CA ILE A 24 1.47 1.26 0.62
C ILE A 24 2.87 1.07 0.01
N VAL A 25 3.53 0.02 0.45
CA VAL A 25 4.87 -0.35 -0.03
C VAL A 25 4.81 -1.66 -0.79
N ILE A 26 5.11 -1.60 -2.09
CA ILE A 26 5.09 -2.75 -2.98
C ILE A 26 6.52 -3.21 -3.23
N SER A 27 6.84 -4.45 -2.85
CA SER A 27 8.16 -5.04 -3.07
C SER A 27 8.05 -6.54 -3.29
N TYR A 28 8.57 -7.04 -4.40
CA TYR A 28 8.47 -8.46 -4.77
C TYR A 28 8.97 -9.38 -3.66
N LYS A 29 10.21 -9.22 -3.23
CA LYS A 29 10.81 -10.05 -2.18
C LYS A 29 10.67 -9.47 -0.76
N GLY A 30 10.44 -8.17 -0.64
CA GLY A 30 10.38 -7.49 0.66
C GLY A 30 11.69 -7.49 1.46
N MET A 31 12.85 -7.64 0.80
CA MET A 31 14.16 -7.80 1.44
C MET A 31 15.10 -6.61 1.25
N ASN A 32 14.68 -5.57 0.53
CA ASN A 32 15.50 -4.38 0.29
C ASN A 32 15.73 -3.60 1.58
N ALA A 33 16.99 -3.53 2.03
CA ALA A 33 17.35 -2.92 3.30
C ALA A 33 16.98 -1.42 3.36
N THR A 34 17.14 -0.69 2.27
CA THR A 34 16.80 0.73 2.19
C THR A 34 15.30 0.95 2.35
N ILE A 35 14.47 0.14 1.69
CA ILE A 35 13.01 0.21 1.83
C ILE A 35 12.61 -0.10 3.28
N VAL A 36 13.18 -1.14 3.87
CA VAL A 36 12.88 -1.52 5.27
C VAL A 36 13.28 -0.41 6.25
N GLN A 37 14.43 0.24 6.04
CA GLN A 37 14.87 1.35 6.87
C GLN A 37 13.93 2.56 6.72
N LEU A 38 13.53 2.91 5.51
CA LEU A 38 12.54 3.97 5.25
C LEU A 38 11.21 3.69 5.96
N VAL A 39 10.70 2.45 5.84
CA VAL A 39 9.47 2.02 6.50
C VAL A 39 9.57 2.16 8.02
N ASN A 40 10.67 1.74 8.62
CA ASN A 40 10.88 1.89 10.07
C ASN A 40 10.87 3.37 10.49
N ASN A 41 11.51 4.25 9.73
CA ASN A 41 11.50 5.68 10.00
C ASN A 41 10.08 6.28 9.89
N LEU A 42 9.33 5.90 8.87
CA LEU A 42 7.94 6.36 8.69
C LEU A 42 7.04 5.90 9.85
N LYS A 43 7.20 4.67 10.31
CA LYS A 43 6.44 4.16 11.48
C LYS A 43 6.76 4.93 12.76
N LEU A 44 8.03 5.27 13.00
CA LEU A 44 8.43 6.08 14.15
C LEU A 44 7.77 7.47 14.11
N ASN A 45 7.44 7.96 12.94
CA ASN A 45 6.71 9.23 12.72
C ASN A 45 5.18 9.07 12.67
N GLY A 46 4.64 7.94 13.11
CA GLY A 46 3.19 7.74 13.23
C GLY A 46 2.48 7.42 11.92
N VAL A 47 3.21 6.94 10.90
CA VAL A 47 2.68 6.52 9.61
C VAL A 47 2.28 5.04 9.66
N GLN A 48 1.13 4.69 9.10
CA GLN A 48 0.68 3.31 8.95
C GLN A 48 1.22 2.72 7.65
N ILE A 49 1.77 1.52 7.72
CA ILE A 49 2.39 0.85 6.57
C ILE A 49 1.60 -0.38 6.17
N VAL A 50 1.24 -0.45 4.90
CA VAL A 50 0.66 -1.63 4.26
C VAL A 50 1.67 -2.19 3.26
N SER A 51 2.12 -3.42 3.45
CA SER A 51 3.06 -4.07 2.52
C SER A 51 2.34 -4.98 1.53
N PHE A 52 2.76 -4.91 0.26
CA PHE A 52 2.37 -5.87 -0.78
C PHE A 52 3.63 -6.62 -1.22
N THR A 53 3.72 -7.91 -0.88
CA THR A 53 4.88 -8.74 -1.19
C THR A 53 4.47 -10.09 -1.75
N SER A 54 5.36 -10.75 -2.50
CA SER A 54 5.13 -12.12 -2.98
C SER A 54 5.61 -13.17 -1.98
N PHE A 55 6.63 -12.87 -1.18
CA PHE A 55 7.17 -13.78 -0.17
C PHE A 55 6.53 -13.50 1.19
N ARG A 56 6.07 -14.52 1.88
CA ARG A 56 5.39 -14.38 3.18
C ARG A 56 6.36 -14.08 4.33
N GLN A 57 7.57 -14.63 4.27
CA GLN A 57 8.60 -14.38 5.28
C GLN A 57 9.63 -13.39 4.73
N ASN A 58 9.46 -12.12 5.04
CA ASN A 58 10.36 -11.07 4.59
C ASN A 58 10.42 -9.91 5.58
N ARG A 59 11.49 -9.10 5.47
CA ARG A 59 11.76 -7.99 6.39
C ARG A 59 10.73 -6.87 6.29
N LEU A 60 10.23 -6.58 5.08
CA LEU A 60 9.22 -5.56 4.89
C LEU A 60 7.91 -5.96 5.56
N ALA A 61 7.48 -7.21 5.41
CA ALA A 61 6.28 -7.72 6.06
C ALA A 61 6.38 -7.69 7.60
N GLN A 62 7.57 -7.94 8.15
CA GLN A 62 7.82 -7.83 9.59
C GLN A 62 7.76 -6.38 10.08
N ALA A 63 8.21 -5.44 9.27
CA ALA A 63 8.20 -4.02 9.60
C ALA A 63 6.82 -3.36 9.41
N ALA A 64 6.00 -3.82 8.47
CA ALA A 64 4.70 -3.24 8.15
C ALA A 64 3.64 -3.47 9.25
N ASN A 65 2.58 -2.65 9.24
CA ASN A 65 1.42 -2.82 10.10
C ASN A 65 0.45 -3.87 9.56
N TYR A 66 0.29 -3.87 8.22
CA TYR A 66 -0.61 -4.80 7.52
C TYR A 66 0.12 -5.39 6.31
N ASN A 67 -0.16 -6.64 6.01
CA ASN A 67 0.51 -7.38 4.94
C ASN A 67 -0.50 -8.00 3.99
N LEU A 68 -0.35 -7.71 2.71
CA LEU A 68 -1.05 -8.35 1.63
C LEU A 68 -0.04 -9.10 0.74
N TYR A 69 -0.40 -10.31 0.35
CA TYR A 69 0.48 -11.18 -0.42
C TYR A 69 -0.14 -11.48 -1.78
N TYR A 70 0.71 -11.51 -2.80
CA TYR A 70 0.32 -11.85 -4.16
C TYR A 70 1.25 -12.90 -4.75
N ASP A 71 0.69 -13.76 -5.59
CA ASP A 71 1.47 -14.74 -6.34
C ASP A 71 1.92 -14.15 -7.67
N VAL A 72 3.12 -14.54 -8.10
CA VAL A 72 3.69 -14.15 -9.38
C VAL A 72 3.71 -15.34 -10.31
N ILE A 73 3.17 -15.15 -11.50
CA ILE A 73 3.20 -16.18 -12.54
C ILE A 73 4.57 -16.15 -13.20
N ASN A 74 5.32 -17.25 -13.06
CA ASN A 74 6.60 -17.44 -13.72
C ASN A 74 6.38 -18.29 -14.99
N LYS A 75 6.80 -17.77 -16.14
CA LYS A 75 6.73 -18.49 -17.41
C LYS A 75 8.12 -18.55 -18.05
N THR A 76 8.54 -19.74 -18.45
CA THR A 76 9.76 -19.90 -19.24
C THR A 76 9.43 -19.65 -20.71
N ILE A 77 10.10 -18.69 -21.32
CA ILE A 77 9.89 -18.28 -22.71
C ILE A 77 11.16 -18.54 -23.51
N GLY A 78 10.96 -19.20 -24.66
CA GLY A 78 12.03 -19.48 -25.63
C GLY A 78 12.95 -20.63 -25.26
N THR A 79 13.93 -20.87 -26.12
CA THR A 79 14.94 -21.94 -26.00
C THR A 79 15.98 -21.63 -24.92
N ASP A 80 16.17 -20.37 -24.58
CA ASP A 80 17.19 -19.90 -23.62
C ASP A 80 16.75 -20.00 -22.16
N LYS A 81 15.61 -20.63 -21.88
CA LYS A 81 15.04 -20.81 -20.53
C LYS A 81 14.92 -19.49 -19.73
N LYS A 82 14.74 -18.37 -20.41
CA LYS A 82 14.52 -17.08 -19.77
C LYS A 82 13.18 -17.12 -19.01
N VAL A 83 13.23 -16.84 -17.71
CA VAL A 83 12.03 -16.78 -16.88
C VAL A 83 11.49 -15.35 -16.90
N GLU A 84 10.29 -15.17 -17.41
CA GLU A 84 9.54 -13.92 -17.29
C GLU A 84 8.54 -14.00 -16.14
N ARG A 85 8.40 -12.89 -15.43
CA ARG A 85 7.48 -12.75 -14.32
C ARG A 85 6.32 -11.87 -14.71
N PHE A 86 5.12 -12.39 -14.51
CA PHE A 86 3.88 -11.65 -14.75
C PHE A 86 3.25 -11.25 -13.43
N PHE A 87 3.01 -9.97 -13.26
CA PHE A 87 2.47 -9.37 -12.05
C PHE A 87 0.95 -9.11 -12.13
N ALA A 88 0.21 -9.89 -12.92
CA ALA A 88 -1.23 -9.73 -13.09
C ALA A 88 -1.99 -9.78 -11.75
N ASN A 89 -1.59 -10.69 -10.85
CA ASN A 89 -2.21 -10.80 -9.52
C ASN A 89 -1.93 -9.57 -8.65
N LEU A 90 -0.78 -8.93 -8.79
CA LEU A 90 -0.48 -7.68 -8.11
C LEU A 90 -1.37 -6.55 -8.63
N THR A 91 -1.53 -6.44 -9.94
CA THR A 91 -2.42 -5.44 -10.56
C THR A 91 -3.85 -5.61 -10.07
N LEU A 92 -4.36 -6.84 -10.08
CA LEU A 92 -5.69 -7.16 -9.57
C LEU A 92 -5.82 -6.80 -8.07
N LEU A 93 -4.82 -7.09 -7.26
CA LEU A 93 -4.80 -6.76 -5.84
C LEU A 93 -4.86 -5.24 -5.61
N ILE A 94 -4.10 -4.46 -6.39
CA ILE A 94 -4.12 -3.00 -6.33
C ILE A 94 -5.52 -2.46 -6.71
N ASP A 95 -6.14 -3.01 -7.76
CA ASP A 95 -7.47 -2.60 -8.18
C ASP A 95 -8.53 -2.90 -7.12
N ILE A 96 -8.53 -4.12 -6.56
CA ILE A 96 -9.45 -4.52 -5.49
C ILE A 96 -9.25 -3.63 -4.25
N PHE A 97 -8.02 -3.37 -3.86
CA PHE A 97 -7.71 -2.50 -2.72
C PHE A 97 -8.19 -1.07 -2.96
N SER A 98 -7.95 -0.53 -4.15
CA SER A 98 -8.36 0.83 -4.52
C SER A 98 -9.88 0.99 -4.55
N MET A 99 -10.59 0.00 -5.10
CA MET A 99 -12.06 -0.02 -5.10
C MET A 99 -12.64 -0.12 -3.69
N GLY A 100 -12.08 -1.00 -2.85
CA GLY A 100 -12.49 -1.15 -1.46
C GLY A 100 -12.29 0.14 -0.66
N PHE A 101 -11.19 0.83 -0.88
CA PHE A 101 -10.90 2.11 -0.24
C PHE A 101 -11.86 3.21 -0.70
N ALA A 102 -12.15 3.29 -2.01
CA ALA A 102 -13.12 4.25 -2.54
C ALA A 102 -14.53 4.04 -1.97
N ASN A 103 -14.99 2.79 -1.87
CA ASN A 103 -16.26 2.45 -1.27
C ASN A 103 -16.30 2.83 0.22
N TYR A 104 -15.23 2.55 0.96
CA TYR A 104 -15.13 2.93 2.36
C TYR A 104 -15.25 4.45 2.56
N LEU A 105 -14.59 5.24 1.72
CA LEU A 105 -14.69 6.71 1.79
C LEU A 105 -16.11 7.19 1.51
N ALA A 106 -16.78 6.63 0.50
CA ALA A 106 -18.17 6.97 0.19
C ALA A 106 -19.12 6.68 1.36
N GLU A 107 -18.98 5.53 2.01
CA GLU A 107 -19.77 5.18 3.19
C GLU A 107 -19.51 6.12 4.38
N GLN A 108 -18.27 6.59 4.58
CA GLN A 108 -17.96 7.54 5.64
C GLN A 108 -18.60 8.92 5.37
N GLU A 109 -18.60 9.36 4.13
CA GLU A 109 -19.27 10.61 3.73
C GLU A 109 -20.78 10.56 3.97
N GLU A 110 -21.43 9.45 3.62
CA GLU A 110 -22.86 9.25 3.88
C GLU A 110 -23.18 9.29 5.38
N ARG A 111 -22.44 8.56 6.20
CA ARG A 111 -22.61 8.57 7.66
C ARG A 111 -22.44 9.97 8.26
N THR A 112 -21.49 10.74 7.74
CA THR A 112 -21.27 12.12 8.22
C THR A 112 -22.43 13.02 7.86
N ARG A 113 -23.01 12.88 6.67
CA ARG A 113 -24.20 13.62 6.26
C ARG A 113 -25.41 13.31 7.14
N GLU A 114 -25.71 12.04 7.36
CA GLU A 114 -26.82 11.58 8.20
C GLU A 114 -26.73 12.13 9.62
N HIS A 115 -25.55 12.11 10.22
CA HIS A 115 -25.32 12.69 11.55
C HIS A 115 -25.48 14.21 11.57
N GLY A 116 -25.05 14.90 10.52
CA GLY A 116 -25.22 16.34 10.37
C GLY A 116 -26.68 16.75 10.26
N GLU A 117 -27.49 16.03 9.49
CA GLU A 117 -28.91 16.25 9.33
C GLU A 117 -29.72 15.95 10.61
N TYR A 118 -29.33 14.92 11.36
CA TYR A 118 -29.96 14.58 12.63
C TYR A 118 -29.79 15.69 13.65
N ASN A 119 -28.57 16.21 13.81
CA ASN A 119 -28.28 17.30 14.75
C ASN A 119 -28.98 18.62 14.39
N GLN A 120 -29.22 18.89 13.11
CA GLN A 120 -30.00 20.07 12.69
C GLN A 120 -31.48 19.95 12.98
N ARG A 121 -32.05 18.74 13.02
CA ARG A 121 -33.46 18.51 13.36
C ARG A 121 -33.73 18.63 14.87
N GLU A 122 -32.76 18.28 15.70
CA GLU A 122 -32.91 18.42 17.18
C GLU A 122 -32.66 19.86 17.67
N SER A 123 -32.01 20.71 16.87
CA SER A 123 -31.76 22.11 17.25
C SER A 123 -32.87 23.11 16.86
N LYS A 124 -33.94 22.60 16.28
CA LYS A 124 -35.17 23.38 15.97
C LYS A 124 -36.28 23.02 16.95
#